data_3f8373829c7425aa0b0967024cb9a1f0
#
_entry.id   3f8373829c7425aa0b0967024cb9a1f0
#
_cell.length_a   1.000
_cell.length_b   1.000
_cell.length_c   1.000
_cell.angle_alpha   90.00
_cell.angle_beta   90.00
_cell.angle_gamma   90.00
#
_symmetry.space_group_name_H-M   'P 1'
#
loop_
_entity.id
_entity.type
_entity.pdbx_description
1 polymer ?
#
loop_
_entity_poly.entity_id
_entity_poly.type
_entity_poly.pdbx_seq_one_letter_code
_entity_poly.pdbx_strand_id
1 'polypeptide(L)'
;MTTKSRKTKDIINLVRPAVRGLAAYHIDETSVRVKLDAMENPFLLPDKIRKEIGKAAQQALINRYPDPSAKKLKQSIARYWKMDPDLMLLGNGSDELIQTIILAFGGPVLAPSPSFAMYEITALALSQKVVTVPLTNEYDLDSDTVINAEKRTKAKVIFLACPNNPTGNRFSDKAIRKVLEATNAVVVIDEAYFSFSGKTFLPFLKKHPNMIILRTLSKIGLAGLRVGVLTASKEIIGELNKIRLPYNINSLSQAAALVALKHISTLNTQISLLISERRKLYNALLRTPGVTPFPTETNFILMWIERDATKVFQALKKRGILVKNLDRPGPLKGCLRVTVGTPAENKEFLTELQKIISKS
;
A
#
# COMPACT_ATOMS: atom_id res chain seq x y z
N MET A 1 11.85 -45.54 -6.67
CA MET A 1 11.03 -44.30 -6.56
C MET A 1 9.61 -44.73 -6.26
N THR A 2 9.18 -44.45 -5.03
CA THR A 2 7.91 -44.95 -4.49
C THR A 2 6.70 -44.26 -5.16
N THR A 3 5.60 -44.97 -5.32
CA THR A 3 4.30 -44.55 -5.87
C THR A 3 3.80 -43.20 -5.28
N LYS A 4 4.22 -42.84 -4.06
CA LYS A 4 3.90 -41.58 -3.37
C LYS A 4 4.58 -40.33 -4.01
N SER A 5 5.82 -40.48 -4.50
CA SER A 5 6.58 -39.38 -5.15
C SER A 5 6.06 -39.04 -6.52
N ARG A 6 5.56 -40.04 -7.26
CA ARG A 6 4.97 -39.84 -8.60
C ARG A 6 3.65 -39.07 -8.52
N LYS A 7 2.73 -39.45 -7.60
CA LYS A 7 1.45 -38.75 -7.37
C LYS A 7 1.59 -37.29 -7.00
N THR A 8 2.59 -36.94 -6.17
CA THR A 8 2.82 -35.55 -5.75
C THR A 8 3.30 -34.67 -6.92
N LYS A 9 4.21 -35.18 -7.77
CA LYS A 9 4.63 -34.45 -8.98
C LYS A 9 3.49 -34.23 -9.96
N ASP A 10 2.61 -35.22 -10.12
CA ASP A 10 1.45 -35.12 -11.01
C ASP A 10 0.46 -34.05 -10.52
N ILE A 11 0.21 -33.95 -9.20
CA ILE A 11 -0.67 -32.94 -8.61
C ILE A 11 -0.08 -31.53 -8.81
N ILE A 12 1.21 -31.33 -8.59
CA ILE A 12 1.86 -30.02 -8.80
C ILE A 12 1.77 -29.59 -10.26
N ASN A 13 1.76 -30.53 -11.21
CA ASN A 13 1.59 -30.19 -12.62
C ASN A 13 0.19 -29.66 -12.98
N LEU A 14 -0.82 -29.88 -12.13
CA LEU A 14 -2.15 -29.29 -12.27
C LEU A 14 -2.20 -27.81 -11.85
N VAL A 15 -1.20 -27.32 -11.09
CA VAL A 15 -1.11 -25.90 -10.72
C VAL A 15 -0.81 -25.09 -12.00
N ARG A 16 -1.54 -23.99 -12.19
CA ARG A 16 -1.34 -23.10 -13.35
C ARG A 16 0.12 -22.66 -13.46
N PRO A 17 0.74 -22.65 -14.65
CA PRO A 17 2.14 -22.26 -14.83
C PRO A 17 2.47 -20.89 -14.24
N ALA A 18 1.58 -19.91 -14.40
CA ALA A 18 1.73 -18.58 -13.83
C ALA A 18 1.91 -18.59 -12.30
N VAL A 19 1.19 -19.47 -11.59
CA VAL A 19 1.31 -19.61 -10.14
C VAL A 19 2.60 -20.35 -9.76
N ARG A 20 2.99 -21.37 -10.52
CA ARG A 20 4.23 -22.12 -10.26
C ARG A 20 5.50 -21.27 -10.40
N GLY A 21 5.44 -20.24 -11.25
CA GLY A 21 6.54 -19.29 -11.45
C GLY A 21 6.66 -18.20 -10.37
N LEU A 22 5.68 -18.10 -9.46
CA LEU A 22 5.70 -17.09 -8.41
C LEU A 22 6.48 -17.56 -7.18
N ALA A 23 7.24 -16.65 -6.57
CA ALA A 23 7.73 -16.83 -5.22
C ALA A 23 6.67 -16.34 -4.21
N ALA A 24 6.58 -17.02 -3.07
CA ALA A 24 5.74 -16.53 -1.97
C ALA A 24 6.22 -15.13 -1.52
N TYR A 25 5.28 -14.25 -1.25
CA TYR A 25 5.61 -12.93 -0.72
C TYR A 25 6.25 -13.09 0.67
N HIS A 26 7.52 -12.72 0.78
CA HIS A 26 8.27 -12.89 2.01
C HIS A 26 8.14 -11.65 2.91
N ILE A 27 7.67 -11.89 4.14
CA ILE A 27 7.69 -10.92 5.24
C ILE A 27 8.79 -11.35 6.20
N ASP A 28 9.61 -10.41 6.64
CA ASP A 28 10.62 -10.68 7.67
C ASP A 28 9.92 -10.77 9.04
N GLU A 29 9.82 -11.98 9.58
CA GLU A 29 9.15 -12.28 10.85
C GLU A 29 10.08 -12.15 12.06
N THR A 30 11.29 -11.63 11.87
CA THR A 30 12.25 -11.47 12.97
C THR A 30 11.66 -10.56 14.04
N SER A 31 11.59 -11.06 15.26
CA SER A 31 11.24 -10.24 16.43
C SER A 31 12.35 -9.22 16.68
N VAL A 32 12.00 -7.95 16.65
CA VAL A 32 12.93 -6.83 16.81
C VAL A 32 12.36 -5.82 17.80
N ARG A 33 13.26 -5.03 18.41
CA ARG A 33 12.87 -3.96 19.33
C ARG A 33 12.24 -2.77 18.60
N VAL A 34 12.75 -2.43 17.41
CA VAL A 34 12.29 -1.30 16.60
C VAL A 34 11.91 -1.80 15.20
N LYS A 35 10.61 -1.80 14.89
CA LYS A 35 10.04 -2.32 13.64
C LYS A 35 9.65 -1.17 12.71
N LEU A 36 10.47 -0.89 11.70
CA LEU A 36 10.31 0.23 10.76
C LEU A 36 10.29 -0.22 9.28
N ASP A 37 9.75 -1.41 8.98
CA ASP A 37 9.77 -2.01 7.64
C ASP A 37 8.43 -1.96 6.90
N ALA A 38 7.29 -1.90 7.63
CA ALA A 38 5.96 -2.22 7.08
C ALA A 38 5.02 -1.01 6.91
N MET A 39 5.51 0.22 7.08
CA MET A 39 4.73 1.47 6.96
C MET A 39 3.46 1.45 7.85
N GLU A 40 3.58 0.90 9.05
CA GLU A 40 2.55 0.90 10.08
C GLU A 40 2.58 2.20 10.89
N ASN A 41 1.48 2.52 11.56
CA ASN A 41 1.45 3.59 12.56
C ASN A 41 1.98 3.02 13.89
N PRO A 42 3.06 3.57 14.48
CA PRO A 42 3.67 3.03 15.69
C PRO A 42 2.88 3.37 16.97
N PHE A 43 1.93 4.30 16.89
CA PHE A 43 1.16 4.74 18.06
C PHE A 43 0.00 3.81 18.33
N LEU A 44 -0.08 3.31 19.55
CA LEU A 44 -1.26 2.59 20.03
C LEU A 44 -2.46 3.54 20.16
N LEU A 45 -3.66 3.02 19.98
CA LEU A 45 -4.87 3.75 20.36
C LEU A 45 -4.92 3.92 21.87
N PRO A 46 -5.38 5.08 22.39
CA PRO A 46 -5.58 5.31 23.82
C PRO A 46 -6.44 4.23 24.49
N ASP A 47 -6.18 3.95 25.76
CA ASP A 47 -6.86 2.92 26.53
C ASP A 47 -8.38 3.02 26.50
N LYS A 48 -8.92 4.24 26.56
CA LYS A 48 -10.35 4.49 26.45
C LYS A 48 -10.91 3.91 25.13
N ILE A 49 -10.25 4.20 24.01
CA ILE A 49 -10.69 3.73 22.69
C ILE A 49 -10.53 2.20 22.58
N ARG A 50 -9.42 1.66 23.10
CA ARG A 50 -9.20 0.20 23.13
C ARG A 50 -10.27 -0.53 23.93
N LYS A 51 -10.67 0.03 25.10
CA LYS A 51 -11.77 -0.50 25.91
C LYS A 51 -13.12 -0.44 25.19
N GLU A 52 -13.40 0.66 24.48
CA GLU A 52 -14.62 0.78 23.65
C GLU A 52 -14.64 -0.24 22.51
N ILE A 53 -13.50 -0.47 21.85
CA ILE A 53 -13.35 -1.53 20.83
C ILE A 53 -13.60 -2.91 21.46
N GLY A 54 -13.04 -3.19 22.64
CA GLY A 54 -13.28 -4.44 23.36
C GLY A 54 -14.75 -4.68 23.66
N LYS A 55 -15.47 -3.66 24.14
CA LYS A 55 -16.91 -3.75 24.35
C LYS A 55 -17.70 -4.00 23.07
N ALA A 56 -17.35 -3.32 21.98
CA ALA A 56 -17.98 -3.54 20.68
C ALA A 56 -17.70 -4.95 20.12
N ALA A 57 -16.50 -5.48 20.36
CA ALA A 57 -16.15 -6.85 19.99
C ALA A 57 -16.95 -7.89 20.78
N GLN A 58 -17.17 -7.68 22.08
CA GLN A 58 -18.03 -8.56 22.92
C GLN A 58 -19.49 -8.60 22.46
N GLN A 59 -19.98 -7.50 21.89
CA GLN A 59 -21.36 -7.39 21.38
C GLN A 59 -21.50 -7.94 19.96
N ALA A 60 -20.41 -8.23 19.28
CA ALA A 60 -20.44 -8.73 17.91
C ALA A 60 -20.98 -10.17 17.89
N LEU A 61 -22.00 -10.42 17.07
CA LEU A 61 -22.60 -11.74 16.89
C LEU A 61 -21.69 -12.61 16.01
N ILE A 62 -20.63 -13.21 16.59
CA ILE A 62 -19.65 -14.00 15.84
C ILE A 62 -20.22 -15.32 15.27
N ASN A 63 -21.37 -15.75 15.75
CA ASN A 63 -22.11 -16.91 15.22
C ASN A 63 -23.03 -16.56 14.04
N ARG A 64 -23.02 -15.32 13.57
CA ARG A 64 -23.80 -14.83 12.43
C ARG A 64 -22.88 -14.16 11.41
N TYR A 65 -23.28 -14.23 10.16
CA TYR A 65 -22.60 -13.46 9.10
C TYR A 65 -22.71 -11.96 9.38
N PRO A 66 -21.67 -11.17 9.06
CA PRO A 66 -21.71 -9.72 9.16
C PRO A 66 -22.68 -9.10 8.16
N ASP A 67 -22.90 -7.78 8.28
CA ASP A 67 -23.58 -7.02 7.22
C ASP A 67 -22.79 -7.16 5.90
N PRO A 68 -23.37 -7.75 4.85
CA PRO A 68 -22.68 -8.05 3.59
C PRO A 68 -22.22 -6.79 2.85
N SER A 69 -22.87 -5.67 3.08
CA SER A 69 -22.50 -4.37 2.48
C SER A 69 -21.65 -3.51 3.42
N ALA A 70 -21.48 -3.94 4.68
CA ALA A 70 -20.87 -3.15 5.75
C ALA A 70 -21.39 -1.70 5.79
N LYS A 71 -22.71 -1.53 5.63
CA LYS A 71 -23.40 -0.25 5.38
C LYS A 71 -23.02 0.83 6.38
N LYS A 72 -23.06 0.51 7.69
CA LYS A 72 -22.72 1.46 8.76
C LYS A 72 -21.24 1.91 8.65
N LEU A 73 -20.34 0.96 8.39
CA LEU A 73 -18.93 1.24 8.22
C LEU A 73 -18.68 2.10 6.97
N LYS A 74 -19.29 1.74 5.84
CA LYS A 74 -19.21 2.49 4.59
C LYS A 74 -19.66 3.95 4.77
N GLN A 75 -20.80 4.17 5.44
CA GLN A 75 -21.30 5.51 5.75
C GLN A 75 -20.36 6.30 6.69
N SER A 76 -19.73 5.64 7.66
CA SER A 76 -18.79 6.27 8.57
C SER A 76 -17.50 6.72 7.85
N ILE A 77 -16.98 5.87 6.96
CA ILE A 77 -15.83 6.18 6.12
C ILE A 77 -16.18 7.32 5.14
N ALA A 78 -17.35 7.24 4.51
CA ALA A 78 -17.83 8.26 3.57
C ALA A 78 -17.88 9.65 4.22
N ARG A 79 -18.37 9.75 5.45
CA ARG A 79 -18.36 11.01 6.23
C ARG A 79 -16.94 11.49 6.51
N TYR A 80 -16.06 10.59 6.93
CA TYR A 80 -14.67 10.95 7.25
C TYR A 80 -13.92 11.50 6.03
N TRP A 81 -14.04 10.84 4.89
CA TRP A 81 -13.33 11.24 3.67
C TRP A 81 -14.14 12.12 2.72
N LYS A 82 -15.36 12.56 3.13
CA LYS A 82 -16.26 13.37 2.32
C LYS A 82 -16.54 12.77 0.94
N MET A 83 -16.86 11.48 0.94
CA MET A 83 -17.15 10.68 -0.27
C MET A 83 -18.62 10.31 -0.31
N ASP A 84 -19.11 10.02 -1.52
CA ASP A 84 -20.45 9.45 -1.70
C ASP A 84 -20.41 7.94 -1.39
N PRO A 85 -21.17 7.44 -0.40
CA PRO A 85 -21.19 6.02 -0.08
C PRO A 85 -21.70 5.13 -1.22
N ASP A 86 -22.53 5.65 -2.14
CA ASP A 86 -23.04 4.88 -3.27
C ASP A 86 -21.97 4.67 -4.36
N LEU A 87 -20.92 5.48 -4.36
CA LEU A 87 -19.75 5.34 -5.23
C LEU A 87 -18.62 4.55 -4.58
N MET A 88 -18.88 3.81 -3.49
CA MET A 88 -17.84 3.11 -2.72
C MET A 88 -18.08 1.61 -2.68
N LEU A 89 -16.97 0.87 -2.73
CA LEU A 89 -16.88 -0.55 -2.44
C LEU A 89 -15.84 -0.78 -1.34
N LEU A 90 -16.15 -1.62 -0.36
CA LEU A 90 -15.21 -1.98 0.70
C LEU A 90 -14.60 -3.36 0.43
N GLY A 91 -13.31 -3.51 0.73
CA GLY A 91 -12.55 -4.75 0.59
C GLY A 91 -11.78 -5.12 1.86
N ASN A 92 -11.40 -6.38 1.98
CA ASN A 92 -10.56 -6.88 3.06
C ASN A 92 -9.09 -6.47 2.82
N GLY A 93 -8.83 -5.18 3.01
CA GLY A 93 -7.63 -4.47 2.57
C GLY A 93 -7.72 -4.03 1.10
N SER A 94 -6.81 -3.14 0.70
CA SER A 94 -6.68 -2.73 -0.70
C SER A 94 -6.23 -3.87 -1.62
N ASP A 95 -5.58 -4.88 -1.09
CA ASP A 95 -5.10 -6.04 -1.88
C ASP A 95 -6.27 -6.82 -2.49
N GLU A 96 -7.36 -7.04 -1.74
CA GLU A 96 -8.59 -7.65 -2.28
C GLU A 96 -9.20 -6.79 -3.39
N LEU A 97 -9.18 -5.47 -3.23
CA LEU A 97 -9.72 -4.55 -4.24
C LEU A 97 -8.85 -4.52 -5.50
N ILE A 98 -7.53 -4.57 -5.38
CA ILE A 98 -6.62 -4.73 -6.52
C ILE A 98 -6.94 -6.02 -7.27
N GLN A 99 -7.11 -7.13 -6.55
CA GLN A 99 -7.49 -8.41 -7.14
C GLN A 99 -8.86 -8.33 -7.83
N THR A 100 -9.84 -7.70 -7.20
CA THR A 100 -11.19 -7.51 -7.75
C THR A 100 -11.15 -6.71 -9.06
N ILE A 101 -10.35 -5.62 -9.12
CA ILE A 101 -10.18 -4.81 -10.33
C ILE A 101 -9.60 -5.67 -11.46
N ILE A 102 -8.50 -6.39 -11.17
CA ILE A 102 -7.85 -7.21 -12.19
C ILE A 102 -8.75 -8.36 -12.66
N LEU A 103 -9.54 -8.97 -11.78
CA LEU A 103 -10.54 -9.98 -12.13
C LEU A 103 -11.61 -9.43 -13.06
N ALA A 104 -12.10 -8.20 -12.81
CA ALA A 104 -13.17 -7.59 -13.57
C ALA A 104 -12.73 -7.16 -14.98
N PHE A 105 -11.60 -6.48 -15.09
CA PHE A 105 -11.15 -5.85 -16.33
C PHE A 105 -10.17 -6.72 -17.12
N GLY A 106 -9.53 -7.69 -16.48
CA GLY A 106 -8.47 -8.50 -17.08
C GLY A 106 -7.18 -7.70 -17.29
N GLY A 107 -6.37 -8.16 -18.23
CA GLY A 107 -5.10 -7.54 -18.59
C GLY A 107 -4.99 -7.27 -20.09
N PRO A 108 -3.85 -6.73 -20.51
CA PRO A 108 -2.63 -6.46 -19.74
C PRO A 108 -2.81 -5.41 -18.65
N VAL A 109 -2.07 -5.59 -17.53
CA VAL A 109 -2.01 -4.64 -16.42
C VAL A 109 -0.72 -3.83 -16.55
N LEU A 110 -0.83 -2.50 -16.54
CA LEU A 110 0.30 -1.59 -16.65
C LEU A 110 0.55 -0.90 -15.30
N ALA A 111 1.80 -0.83 -14.89
CA ALA A 111 2.22 -0.03 -13.74
C ALA A 111 3.62 0.56 -13.97
N PRO A 112 3.93 1.76 -13.43
CA PRO A 112 5.28 2.26 -13.41
C PRO A 112 6.16 1.41 -12.49
N SER A 113 7.47 1.41 -12.75
CA SER A 113 8.46 0.69 -11.92
C SER A 113 9.63 1.63 -11.56
N PRO A 114 10.00 1.71 -10.27
CA PRO A 114 9.50 0.92 -9.13
C PRO A 114 8.16 1.42 -8.59
N SER A 115 7.26 0.49 -8.20
CA SER A 115 5.99 0.79 -7.58
C SER A 115 5.56 -0.34 -6.62
N PHE A 116 4.31 -0.33 -6.16
CA PHE A 116 3.81 -1.33 -5.21
C PHE A 116 3.74 -2.71 -5.87
N ALA A 117 4.51 -3.64 -5.33
CA ALA A 117 4.72 -4.96 -5.94
C ALA A 117 3.43 -5.80 -6.11
N MET A 118 2.38 -5.52 -5.31
CA MET A 118 1.14 -6.30 -5.39
C MET A 118 0.38 -6.10 -6.69
N TYR A 119 0.59 -5.03 -7.44
CA TYR A 119 -0.02 -4.89 -8.76
C TYR A 119 0.50 -5.98 -9.72
N GLU A 120 1.82 -6.15 -9.75
CA GLU A 120 2.47 -7.16 -10.58
C GLU A 120 2.18 -8.58 -10.08
N ILE A 121 2.40 -8.85 -8.78
CA ILE A 121 2.20 -10.17 -8.18
C ILE A 121 0.76 -10.64 -8.38
N THR A 122 -0.22 -9.78 -8.15
CA THR A 122 -1.64 -10.12 -8.31
C THR A 122 -2.00 -10.36 -9.78
N ALA A 123 -1.50 -9.52 -10.69
CA ALA A 123 -1.74 -9.71 -12.12
C ALA A 123 -1.17 -11.06 -12.62
N LEU A 124 0.07 -11.37 -12.25
CA LEU A 124 0.71 -12.65 -12.59
C LEU A 124 -0.04 -13.84 -11.99
N ALA A 125 -0.45 -13.76 -10.72
CA ALA A 125 -1.24 -14.80 -10.05
C ALA A 125 -2.57 -15.08 -10.77
N LEU A 126 -3.15 -14.04 -11.36
CA LEU A 126 -4.36 -14.13 -12.18
C LEU A 126 -4.09 -14.46 -13.66
N SER A 127 -2.85 -14.83 -14.01
CA SER A 127 -2.42 -15.13 -15.38
C SER A 127 -2.59 -13.96 -16.35
N GLN A 128 -2.52 -12.72 -15.83
CA GLN A 128 -2.58 -11.53 -16.66
C GLN A 128 -1.16 -11.08 -17.07
N LYS A 129 -1.03 -10.57 -18.29
CA LYS A 129 0.21 -9.95 -18.75
C LYS A 129 0.47 -8.66 -17.96
N VAL A 130 1.71 -8.50 -17.53
CA VAL A 130 2.19 -7.27 -16.86
C VAL A 130 3.02 -6.44 -17.82
N VAL A 131 2.79 -5.15 -17.83
CA VAL A 131 3.56 -4.15 -18.58
C VAL A 131 4.13 -3.16 -17.58
N THR A 132 5.45 -3.08 -17.49
CA THR A 132 6.12 -2.10 -16.65
C THR A 132 6.70 -0.97 -17.50
N VAL A 133 6.64 0.26 -17.01
CA VAL A 133 7.27 1.42 -17.61
C VAL A 133 8.18 2.08 -16.57
N PRO A 134 9.38 2.55 -16.95
CA PRO A 134 10.26 3.20 -15.99
C PRO A 134 9.67 4.53 -15.51
N LEU A 135 9.95 4.88 -14.26
CA LEU A 135 9.83 6.26 -13.77
C LEU A 135 11.02 7.08 -14.27
N THR A 136 10.93 8.42 -14.20
CA THR A 136 12.08 9.30 -14.44
C THR A 136 13.19 9.09 -13.40
N ASN A 137 14.33 9.71 -13.59
CA ASN A 137 15.44 9.66 -12.61
C ASN A 137 15.04 10.25 -11.25
N GLU A 138 14.09 11.16 -11.22
CA GLU A 138 13.51 11.77 -10.02
C GLU A 138 12.32 10.96 -9.46
N TYR A 139 12.08 9.77 -10.00
CA TYR A 139 10.93 8.93 -9.70
C TYR A 139 9.56 9.56 -10.00
N ASP A 140 9.49 10.53 -10.92
CA ASP A 140 8.20 11.05 -11.40
C ASP A 140 7.66 10.20 -12.57
N LEU A 141 6.37 10.37 -12.86
CA LEU A 141 5.66 9.67 -13.91
C LEU A 141 5.95 10.30 -15.28
N ASP A 142 6.54 9.56 -16.19
CA ASP A 142 6.57 9.91 -17.60
C ASP A 142 5.23 9.52 -18.25
N SER A 143 4.35 10.51 -18.39
CA SER A 143 3.01 10.30 -18.94
C SER A 143 3.02 9.83 -20.39
N ASP A 144 3.98 10.28 -21.21
CA ASP A 144 4.06 9.89 -22.61
C ASP A 144 4.48 8.44 -22.75
N THR A 145 5.44 7.99 -21.95
CA THR A 145 5.84 6.59 -21.89
C THR A 145 4.69 5.69 -21.46
N VAL A 146 3.89 6.10 -20.45
CA VAL A 146 2.69 5.35 -20.01
C VAL A 146 1.65 5.26 -21.12
N ILE A 147 1.30 6.37 -21.76
CA ILE A 147 0.29 6.45 -22.83
C ILE A 147 0.72 5.60 -24.05
N ASN A 148 1.99 5.70 -24.45
CA ASN A 148 2.52 4.92 -25.56
C ASN A 148 2.54 3.42 -25.25
N ALA A 149 2.89 3.05 -24.03
CA ALA A 149 2.85 1.66 -23.58
C ALA A 149 1.41 1.12 -23.57
N GLU A 150 0.43 1.88 -23.07
CA GLU A 150 -0.98 1.50 -23.10
C GLU A 150 -1.46 1.28 -24.54
N LYS A 151 -1.22 2.22 -25.45
CA LYS A 151 -1.62 2.13 -26.87
C LYS A 151 -1.00 0.89 -27.56
N ARG A 152 0.28 0.62 -27.33
CA ARG A 152 1.01 -0.51 -27.90
C ARG A 152 0.52 -1.86 -27.37
N THR A 153 0.27 -1.94 -26.06
CA THR A 153 -0.03 -3.21 -25.38
C THR A 153 -1.52 -3.45 -25.20
N LYS A 154 -2.35 -2.44 -25.44
CA LYS A 154 -3.80 -2.45 -25.16
C LYS A 154 -4.09 -2.79 -23.70
N ALA A 155 -3.31 -2.21 -22.80
CA ALA A 155 -3.49 -2.39 -21.37
C ALA A 155 -4.92 -2.03 -20.95
N LYS A 156 -5.52 -2.89 -20.12
CA LYS A 156 -6.89 -2.70 -19.63
C LYS A 156 -6.94 -1.91 -18.33
N VAL A 157 -5.90 -2.05 -17.51
CA VAL A 157 -5.78 -1.41 -16.20
C VAL A 157 -4.41 -0.78 -16.07
N ILE A 158 -4.38 0.47 -15.60
CA ILE A 158 -3.16 1.21 -15.26
C ILE A 158 -3.20 1.51 -13.76
N PHE A 159 -2.23 1.03 -12.98
CA PHE A 159 -2.10 1.36 -11.55
C PHE A 159 -1.08 2.48 -11.36
N LEU A 160 -1.48 3.53 -10.66
CA LEU A 160 -0.65 4.69 -10.30
C LEU A 160 -0.74 4.92 -8.79
N ALA A 161 0.25 4.45 -8.03
CA ALA A 161 0.34 4.75 -6.59
C ALA A 161 0.74 6.22 -6.40
N CYS A 162 -0.09 7.01 -5.72
CA CYS A 162 0.16 8.45 -5.54
C CYS A 162 -0.34 8.95 -4.18
N PRO A 163 0.56 9.11 -3.18
CA PRO A 163 2.03 8.93 -3.25
C PRO A 163 2.51 7.52 -3.52
N ASN A 164 3.65 7.39 -4.21
CA ASN A 164 4.18 6.10 -4.65
C ASN A 164 4.90 5.33 -3.53
N ASN A 165 4.84 4.03 -3.58
CA ASN A 165 5.61 3.12 -2.75
C ASN A 165 6.46 2.23 -3.69
N PRO A 166 7.81 2.22 -3.58
CA PRO A 166 8.58 2.60 -2.40
C PRO A 166 9.23 3.99 -2.44
N THR A 167 9.02 4.80 -3.45
CA THR A 167 9.77 6.04 -3.66
C THR A 167 9.36 7.20 -2.74
N GLY A 168 8.09 7.19 -2.26
CA GLY A 168 7.57 8.14 -1.28
C GLY A 168 7.04 9.45 -1.87
N ASN A 169 7.41 9.79 -3.09
CA ASN A 169 6.98 11.01 -3.77
C ASN A 169 5.56 10.89 -4.32
N ARG A 170 4.93 12.01 -4.58
CA ARG A 170 3.75 12.11 -5.44
C ARG A 170 4.20 12.29 -6.89
N PHE A 171 3.48 11.65 -7.80
CA PHE A 171 3.60 11.97 -9.22
C PHE A 171 2.98 13.34 -9.52
N SER A 172 3.47 14.00 -10.55
CA SER A 172 2.93 15.26 -11.04
C SER A 172 1.44 15.14 -11.37
N ASP A 173 0.62 16.03 -10.79
CA ASP A 173 -0.82 16.06 -11.07
C ASP A 173 -1.11 16.27 -12.56
N LYS A 174 -0.24 17.00 -13.26
CA LYS A 174 -0.31 17.20 -14.72
C LYS A 174 -0.09 15.87 -15.46
N ALA A 175 0.90 15.09 -15.05
CA ALA A 175 1.20 13.80 -15.67
C ALA A 175 0.04 12.80 -15.49
N ILE A 176 -0.51 12.69 -14.28
CA ILE A 176 -1.64 11.79 -14.01
C ILE A 176 -2.88 12.21 -14.82
N ARG A 177 -3.21 13.51 -14.86
CA ARG A 177 -4.34 13.99 -15.66
C ARG A 177 -4.17 13.73 -17.15
N LYS A 178 -2.96 13.90 -17.68
CA LYS A 178 -2.66 13.58 -19.08
C LYS A 178 -2.89 12.09 -19.39
N VAL A 179 -2.52 11.19 -18.48
CA VAL A 179 -2.80 9.76 -18.61
C VAL A 179 -4.31 9.49 -18.58
N LEU A 180 -5.07 10.09 -17.64
CA LEU A 180 -6.52 9.94 -17.53
C LEU A 180 -7.26 10.38 -18.80
N GLU A 181 -6.80 11.46 -19.44
CA GLU A 181 -7.41 12.04 -20.63
C GLU A 181 -7.05 11.30 -21.92
N ALA A 182 -5.86 10.72 -21.99
CA ALA A 182 -5.30 10.16 -23.23
C ALA A 182 -5.41 8.62 -23.35
N THR A 183 -5.91 7.92 -22.32
CA THR A 183 -6.03 6.45 -22.34
C THR A 183 -7.49 5.98 -22.24
N ASN A 184 -7.77 4.84 -22.87
CA ASN A 184 -9.06 4.14 -22.74
C ASN A 184 -9.03 3.08 -21.63
N ALA A 185 -7.90 2.87 -20.97
CA ALA A 185 -7.76 1.94 -19.86
C ALA A 185 -8.45 2.48 -18.60
N VAL A 186 -8.83 1.59 -17.70
CA VAL A 186 -9.18 1.96 -16.32
C VAL A 186 -7.91 2.41 -15.62
N VAL A 187 -7.91 3.64 -15.10
CA VAL A 187 -6.78 4.22 -14.36
C VAL A 187 -7.08 4.17 -12.87
N VAL A 188 -6.32 3.38 -12.14
CA VAL A 188 -6.44 3.22 -10.69
C VAL A 188 -5.42 4.12 -10.01
N ILE A 189 -5.89 5.15 -9.31
CA ILE A 189 -5.05 6.02 -8.50
C ILE A 189 -5.09 5.46 -7.07
N ASP A 190 -3.97 4.86 -6.65
CA ASP A 190 -3.86 4.31 -5.31
C ASP A 190 -3.39 5.39 -4.34
N GLU A 191 -4.34 5.90 -3.57
CA GLU A 191 -4.18 6.93 -2.55
C GLU A 191 -3.97 6.33 -1.14
N ALA A 192 -3.32 5.17 -1.01
CA ALA A 192 -3.10 4.54 0.30
C ALA A 192 -2.41 5.47 1.31
N TYR A 193 -1.60 6.41 0.83
CA TYR A 193 -0.86 7.37 1.65
C TYR A 193 -1.42 8.79 1.61
N PHE A 194 -2.63 9.00 1.08
CA PHE A 194 -3.22 10.31 0.92
C PHE A 194 -3.32 11.10 2.23
N SER A 195 -3.55 10.42 3.35
CA SER A 195 -3.64 11.07 4.68
C SER A 195 -2.34 11.78 5.11
N PHE A 196 -1.20 11.43 4.52
CA PHE A 196 0.10 12.06 4.79
C PHE A 196 0.45 13.17 3.78
N SER A 197 -0.10 13.12 2.57
CA SER A 197 0.10 14.14 1.53
C SER A 197 -0.95 15.25 1.59
N GLY A 198 -2.16 14.94 2.05
CA GLY A 198 -3.30 15.85 2.05
C GLY A 198 -3.88 16.15 0.66
N LYS A 199 -3.35 15.53 -0.42
CA LYS A 199 -3.77 15.78 -1.79
C LYS A 199 -4.49 14.56 -2.37
N THR A 200 -5.56 14.80 -3.16
CA THR A 200 -6.41 13.74 -3.70
C THR A 200 -6.91 14.04 -5.11
N PHE A 201 -7.12 13.00 -5.89
CA PHE A 201 -7.79 13.08 -7.19
C PHE A 201 -9.32 12.92 -7.10
N LEU A 202 -9.89 12.75 -5.93
CA LEU A 202 -11.33 12.59 -5.73
C LEU A 202 -12.19 13.64 -6.44
N PRO A 203 -11.84 14.94 -6.49
CA PRO A 203 -12.62 15.96 -7.22
C PRO A 203 -12.73 15.70 -8.72
N PHE A 204 -11.81 14.92 -9.29
CA PHE A 204 -11.80 14.62 -10.73
C PHE A 204 -12.63 13.38 -11.08
N LEU A 205 -13.14 12.63 -10.11
CA LEU A 205 -13.84 11.36 -10.34
C LEU A 205 -15.05 11.52 -11.28
N LYS A 206 -15.81 12.61 -11.14
CA LYS A 206 -16.98 12.87 -12.01
C LYS A 206 -16.61 13.18 -13.45
N LYS A 207 -15.39 13.66 -13.72
CA LYS A 207 -14.91 14.02 -15.06
C LYS A 207 -14.26 12.86 -15.80
N HIS A 208 -13.81 11.84 -15.07
CA HIS A 208 -13.08 10.70 -15.63
C HIS A 208 -13.79 9.40 -15.23
N PRO A 209 -14.76 8.92 -16.02
CA PRO A 209 -15.54 7.72 -15.71
C PRO A 209 -14.68 6.44 -15.67
N ASN A 210 -13.49 6.46 -16.28
CA ASN A 210 -12.50 5.39 -16.25
C ASN A 210 -11.57 5.44 -15.04
N MET A 211 -11.76 6.39 -14.10
CA MET A 211 -10.93 6.51 -12.92
C MET A 211 -11.47 5.70 -11.74
N ILE A 212 -10.57 5.00 -11.06
CA ILE A 212 -10.81 4.36 -9.76
C ILE A 212 -9.84 4.98 -8.75
N ILE A 213 -10.31 5.25 -7.54
CA ILE A 213 -9.46 5.65 -6.41
C ILE A 213 -9.46 4.53 -5.38
N LEU A 214 -8.27 4.12 -4.96
CA LEU A 214 -8.08 3.20 -3.83
C LEU A 214 -7.62 3.96 -2.59
N ARG A 215 -8.14 3.59 -1.43
CA ARG A 215 -7.69 4.04 -0.10
C ARG A 215 -7.68 2.89 0.89
N THR A 216 -7.07 3.09 2.05
CA THR A 216 -7.04 2.08 3.11
C THR A 216 -7.04 2.73 4.49
N LEU A 217 -7.66 2.06 5.45
CA LEU A 217 -7.52 2.42 6.87
C LEU A 217 -6.19 1.93 7.46
N SER A 218 -5.44 1.11 6.75
CA SER A 218 -4.19 0.51 7.26
C SER A 218 -3.15 1.58 7.65
N LYS A 219 -3.03 2.64 6.85
CA LYS A 219 -1.95 3.63 7.04
C LYS A 219 -2.27 4.69 8.10
N ILE A 220 -3.54 4.80 8.49
CA ILE A 220 -3.96 5.74 9.54
C ILE A 220 -3.95 5.13 10.97
N GLY A 221 -3.45 3.88 11.12
CA GLY A 221 -3.34 3.22 12.43
C GLY A 221 -4.30 2.04 12.64
N LEU A 222 -4.95 1.58 11.59
CA LEU A 222 -5.94 0.49 11.65
C LEU A 222 -5.57 -0.69 10.73
N ALA A 223 -4.27 -0.95 10.57
CA ALA A 223 -3.76 -1.99 9.66
C ALA A 223 -4.33 -3.39 9.97
N GLY A 224 -4.44 -3.74 11.25
CA GLY A 224 -4.97 -5.04 11.69
C GLY A 224 -6.46 -5.26 11.36
N LEU A 225 -7.22 -4.20 11.07
CA LEU A 225 -8.64 -4.32 10.72
C LEU A 225 -8.88 -4.72 9.26
N ARG A 226 -7.85 -4.64 8.42
CA ARG A 226 -7.95 -5.06 7.01
C ARG A 226 -9.10 -4.40 6.26
N VAL A 227 -9.23 -3.07 6.29
CA VAL A 227 -10.27 -2.33 5.57
C VAL A 227 -9.66 -1.49 4.46
N GLY A 228 -9.96 -1.86 3.22
CA GLY A 228 -9.70 -1.11 2.01
C GLY A 228 -10.97 -0.45 1.47
N VAL A 229 -10.80 0.61 0.71
CA VAL A 229 -11.87 1.39 0.10
C VAL A 229 -11.55 1.67 -1.35
N LEU A 230 -12.50 1.38 -2.21
CA LEU A 230 -12.50 1.74 -3.62
C LEU A 230 -13.62 2.73 -3.86
N THR A 231 -13.37 3.77 -4.64
CA THR A 231 -14.42 4.65 -5.15
C THR A 231 -14.26 4.85 -6.67
N ALA A 232 -15.39 4.81 -7.37
CA ALA A 232 -15.47 4.88 -8.82
C ALA A 232 -16.85 5.34 -9.27
N SER A 233 -17.10 5.40 -10.59
CA SER A 233 -18.45 5.62 -11.13
C SER A 233 -19.42 4.52 -10.70
N LYS A 234 -20.74 4.79 -10.72
CA LYS A 234 -21.77 3.80 -10.34
C LYS A 234 -21.71 2.53 -11.19
N GLU A 235 -21.39 2.70 -12.47
CA GLU A 235 -21.26 1.61 -13.43
C GLU A 235 -20.10 0.66 -13.01
N ILE A 236 -18.93 1.22 -12.73
CA ILE A 236 -17.76 0.44 -12.26
C ILE A 236 -18.07 -0.23 -10.91
N ILE A 237 -18.66 0.49 -9.95
CA ILE A 237 -19.05 -0.09 -8.67
C ILE A 237 -20.02 -1.25 -8.86
N GLY A 238 -21.00 -1.11 -9.77
CA GLY A 238 -21.96 -2.17 -10.09
C GLY A 238 -21.29 -3.44 -10.61
N GLU A 239 -20.35 -3.30 -11.55
CA GLU A 239 -19.61 -4.45 -12.10
C GLU A 239 -18.70 -5.12 -11.06
N LEU A 240 -17.93 -4.32 -10.31
CA LEU A 240 -17.04 -4.86 -9.28
C LEU A 240 -17.79 -5.55 -8.14
N ASN A 241 -19.01 -5.06 -7.80
CA ASN A 241 -19.82 -5.68 -6.75
C ASN A 241 -20.36 -7.06 -7.13
N LYS A 242 -20.44 -7.41 -8.42
CA LYS A 242 -20.85 -8.74 -8.89
C LYS A 242 -19.85 -9.84 -8.50
N ILE A 243 -18.58 -9.49 -8.39
CA ILE A 243 -17.47 -10.43 -8.12
C ILE A 243 -16.87 -10.26 -6.74
N ARG A 244 -17.28 -9.22 -5.99
CA ARG A 244 -16.89 -9.06 -4.60
C ARG A 244 -17.42 -10.22 -3.76
N LEU A 245 -16.55 -10.84 -2.96
CA LEU A 245 -16.99 -11.91 -2.06
C LEU A 245 -18.02 -11.38 -1.04
N PRO A 246 -19.12 -12.10 -0.80
CA PRO A 246 -20.06 -11.71 0.24
C PRO A 246 -19.37 -11.81 1.61
N TYR A 247 -19.77 -10.93 2.55
CA TYR A 247 -19.25 -10.93 3.92
C TYR A 247 -17.74 -10.76 4.05
N ASN A 248 -17.10 -10.15 3.06
CA ASN A 248 -15.62 -10.04 2.96
C ASN A 248 -14.96 -9.27 4.12
N ILE A 249 -15.70 -8.41 4.83
CA ILE A 249 -15.22 -7.74 6.04
C ILE A 249 -15.92 -8.36 7.25
N ASN A 250 -15.15 -8.99 8.12
CA ASN A 250 -15.68 -9.70 9.28
C ASN A 250 -16.33 -8.76 10.33
N SER A 251 -17.18 -9.31 11.20
CA SER A 251 -17.94 -8.58 12.21
C SER A 251 -17.05 -7.78 13.17
N LEU A 252 -15.91 -8.35 13.59
CA LEU A 252 -15.01 -7.71 14.54
C LEU A 252 -14.31 -6.50 13.92
N SER A 253 -13.85 -6.62 12.66
CA SER A 253 -13.28 -5.51 11.92
C SER A 253 -14.28 -4.38 11.70
N GLN A 254 -15.54 -4.71 11.35
CA GLN A 254 -16.58 -3.71 11.19
C GLN A 254 -16.86 -2.97 12.52
N ALA A 255 -17.00 -3.71 13.62
CA ALA A 255 -17.25 -3.13 14.95
C ALA A 255 -16.11 -2.24 15.43
N ALA A 256 -14.87 -2.74 15.35
CA ALA A 256 -13.69 -2.00 15.77
C ALA A 256 -13.45 -0.74 14.93
N ALA A 257 -13.59 -0.84 13.59
CA ALA A 257 -13.44 0.30 12.70
C ALA A 257 -14.50 1.39 12.97
N LEU A 258 -15.75 1.02 13.24
CA LEU A 258 -16.80 1.96 13.61
C LEU A 258 -16.47 2.73 14.88
N VAL A 259 -15.94 2.06 15.91
CA VAL A 259 -15.47 2.73 17.14
C VAL A 259 -14.30 3.64 16.85
N ALA A 260 -13.26 3.15 16.16
CA ALA A 260 -12.08 3.95 15.85
C ALA A 260 -12.42 5.22 15.05
N LEU A 261 -13.36 5.14 14.10
CA LEU A 261 -13.82 6.27 13.29
C LEU A 261 -14.65 7.29 14.09
N LYS A 262 -15.26 6.93 15.22
CA LYS A 262 -15.86 7.92 16.14
C LYS A 262 -14.79 8.80 16.80
N HIS A 263 -13.59 8.26 16.97
CA HIS A 263 -12.44 8.95 17.57
C HIS A 263 -11.42 9.39 16.51
N ILE A 264 -11.90 9.79 15.34
CA ILE A 264 -11.03 10.13 14.20
C ILE A 264 -10.07 11.28 14.48
N SER A 265 -10.39 12.19 15.38
CA SER A 265 -9.50 13.25 15.83
C SER A 265 -8.19 12.71 16.42
N THR A 266 -8.25 11.62 17.20
CA THR A 266 -7.06 10.94 17.74
C THR A 266 -6.17 10.40 16.62
N LEU A 267 -6.75 9.73 15.63
CA LEU A 267 -6.00 9.22 14.47
C LEU A 267 -5.37 10.36 13.67
N ASN A 268 -6.10 11.45 13.46
CA ASN A 268 -5.58 12.63 12.76
C ASN A 268 -4.43 13.30 13.53
N THR A 269 -4.49 13.35 14.87
CA THR A 269 -3.38 13.82 15.70
C THR A 269 -2.14 12.94 15.53
N GLN A 270 -2.29 11.61 15.52
CA GLN A 270 -1.19 10.68 15.28
C GLN A 270 -0.58 10.86 13.89
N ILE A 271 -1.42 11.05 12.85
CA ILE A 271 -0.96 11.34 11.48
C ILE A 271 -0.14 12.65 11.46
N SER A 272 -0.62 13.71 12.12
CA SER A 272 0.09 14.99 12.20
C SER A 272 1.44 14.87 12.91
N LEU A 273 1.51 14.05 13.96
CA LEU A 273 2.78 13.73 14.65
C LEU A 273 3.74 13.01 13.71
N LEU A 274 3.26 12.00 12.96
CA LEU A 274 4.09 11.27 11.99
C LEU A 274 4.59 12.19 10.87
N ILE A 275 3.78 13.11 10.38
CA ILE A 275 4.21 14.11 9.39
C ILE A 275 5.33 15.00 9.95
N SER A 276 5.20 15.43 11.22
CA SER A 276 6.24 16.21 11.90
C SER A 276 7.54 15.39 12.07
N GLU A 277 7.41 14.16 12.57
CA GLU A 277 8.55 13.25 12.74
C GLU A 277 9.21 12.87 11.41
N ARG A 278 8.45 12.68 10.33
CA ARG A 278 8.97 12.50 8.98
C ARG A 278 9.92 13.63 8.59
N ARG A 279 9.51 14.87 8.83
CA ARG A 279 10.35 16.05 8.50
C ARG A 279 11.65 16.06 9.30
N LYS A 280 11.58 15.75 10.60
CA LYS A 280 12.77 15.68 11.47
C LYS A 280 13.71 14.57 11.03
N LEU A 281 13.17 13.37 10.79
CA LEU A 281 13.94 12.21 10.35
C LEU A 281 14.59 12.47 8.99
N TYR A 282 13.86 13.01 8.02
CA TYR A 282 14.36 13.37 6.71
C TYR A 282 15.54 14.35 6.80
N ASN A 283 15.38 15.43 7.58
CA ASN A 283 16.45 16.42 7.78
C ASN A 283 17.68 15.85 8.49
N ALA A 284 17.50 14.88 9.39
CA ALA A 284 18.61 14.20 10.04
C ALA A 284 19.36 13.27 9.07
N LEU A 285 18.63 12.55 8.22
CA LEU A 285 19.22 11.70 7.17
C LEU A 285 20.00 12.51 6.14
N LEU A 286 19.51 13.70 5.74
CA LEU A 286 20.25 14.62 4.85
C LEU A 286 21.63 15.03 5.42
N ARG A 287 21.74 15.08 6.75
CA ARG A 287 23.01 15.42 7.43
C ARG A 287 23.87 14.20 7.77
N THR A 288 23.42 13.00 7.44
CA THR A 288 24.18 11.77 7.69
C THR A 288 25.06 11.45 6.48
N PRO A 289 26.41 11.50 6.61
CA PRO A 289 27.30 11.19 5.51
C PRO A 289 27.01 9.81 4.90
N GLY A 290 27.10 9.68 3.59
CA GLY A 290 26.86 8.42 2.87
C GLY A 290 25.39 7.98 2.82
N VAL A 291 24.45 8.87 3.18
CA VAL A 291 23.00 8.63 3.07
C VAL A 291 22.35 9.74 2.26
N THR A 292 21.60 9.37 1.23
CA THR A 292 20.81 10.29 0.42
C THR A 292 19.32 9.93 0.54
N PRO A 293 18.53 10.62 1.37
CA PRO A 293 17.09 10.40 1.45
C PRO A 293 16.38 11.05 0.27
N PHE A 294 15.35 10.38 -0.27
CA PHE A 294 14.49 10.93 -1.31
C PHE A 294 13.30 11.69 -0.71
N PRO A 295 12.83 12.77 -1.36
CA PRO A 295 11.65 13.52 -0.92
C PRO A 295 10.42 12.61 -0.78
N THR A 296 9.63 12.82 0.27
CA THR A 296 8.50 11.94 0.55
C THR A 296 7.27 12.67 1.09
N GLU A 297 6.10 12.22 0.65
CA GLU A 297 4.78 12.64 1.17
C GLU A 297 4.03 11.46 1.84
N THR A 298 4.77 10.40 2.26
CA THR A 298 4.23 9.20 2.93
C THR A 298 4.59 9.13 4.41
N ASN A 299 4.37 8.01 5.08
CA ASN A 299 4.89 7.70 6.42
C ASN A 299 6.19 6.89 6.41
N PHE A 300 6.96 6.97 5.34
CA PHE A 300 8.26 6.34 5.21
C PHE A 300 9.20 7.20 4.37
N ILE A 301 10.49 6.89 4.40
CA ILE A 301 11.53 7.54 3.62
C ILE A 301 12.31 6.47 2.87
N LEU A 302 12.40 6.60 1.54
CA LEU A 302 13.38 5.89 0.74
C LEU A 302 14.73 6.60 0.90
N MET A 303 15.81 5.84 1.07
CA MET A 303 17.16 6.39 1.15
C MET A 303 18.13 5.52 0.38
N TRP A 304 19.01 6.14 -0.37
CA TRP A 304 20.16 5.50 -0.98
C TRP A 304 21.33 5.51 -0.01
N ILE A 305 22.07 4.42 0.04
CA ILE A 305 23.23 4.22 0.91
C ILE A 305 24.45 4.08 0.00
N GLU A 306 25.46 4.91 0.18
CA GLU A 306 26.70 4.90 -0.59
C GLU A 306 27.45 3.57 -0.45
N ARG A 307 27.37 2.97 0.71
CA ARG A 307 27.96 1.67 1.02
C ARG A 307 27.06 0.52 0.58
N ASP A 308 27.52 -0.71 0.82
CA ASP A 308 26.68 -1.91 0.66
C ASP A 308 25.44 -1.84 1.55
N ALA A 309 24.30 -1.45 0.96
CA ALA A 309 23.05 -1.25 1.66
C ALA A 309 22.55 -2.55 2.32
N THR A 310 22.81 -3.70 1.71
CA THR A 310 22.46 -5.00 2.29
C THR A 310 23.26 -5.29 3.56
N LYS A 311 24.54 -4.94 3.62
CA LYS A 311 25.34 -5.05 4.86
C LYS A 311 24.85 -4.07 5.92
N VAL A 312 24.51 -2.84 5.56
CA VAL A 312 23.94 -1.85 6.49
C VAL A 312 22.60 -2.37 7.06
N PHE A 313 21.73 -2.90 6.20
CA PHE A 313 20.47 -3.55 6.63
C PHE A 313 20.73 -4.68 7.64
N GLN A 314 21.65 -5.59 7.35
CA GLN A 314 21.97 -6.71 8.25
C GLN A 314 22.55 -6.21 9.59
N ALA A 315 23.37 -5.16 9.57
CA ALA A 315 23.93 -4.57 10.77
C ALA A 315 22.85 -3.90 11.65
N LEU A 316 21.88 -3.20 11.04
CA LEU A 316 20.72 -2.64 11.73
C LEU A 316 19.87 -3.77 12.36
N LYS A 317 19.58 -4.81 11.59
CA LYS A 317 18.79 -5.95 12.04
C LYS A 317 19.44 -6.66 13.23
N LYS A 318 20.77 -6.89 13.21
CA LYS A 318 21.53 -7.45 14.34
C LYS A 318 21.44 -6.57 15.60
N ARG A 319 21.18 -5.27 15.46
CA ARG A 319 20.97 -4.34 16.57
C ARG A 319 19.51 -4.18 16.98
N GLY A 320 18.64 -5.05 16.45
CA GLY A 320 17.22 -5.08 16.79
C GLY A 320 16.39 -4.00 16.10
N ILE A 321 16.85 -3.47 14.96
CA ILE A 321 16.13 -2.46 14.15
C ILE A 321 15.86 -3.04 12.77
N LEU A 322 14.59 -3.19 12.41
CA LEU A 322 14.16 -3.72 11.13
C LEU A 322 13.65 -2.61 10.21
N VAL A 323 14.36 -2.37 9.12
CA VAL A 323 13.94 -1.54 8.00
C VAL A 323 13.66 -2.42 6.78
N LYS A 324 13.19 -1.87 5.66
CA LYS A 324 13.01 -2.65 4.43
C LYS A 324 14.26 -2.56 3.55
N ASN A 325 14.86 -3.71 3.29
CA ASN A 325 15.91 -3.82 2.27
C ASN A 325 15.25 -3.83 0.88
N LEU A 326 15.64 -2.88 0.03
CA LEU A 326 15.20 -2.76 -1.36
C LEU A 326 16.38 -2.87 -2.34
N ASP A 327 17.59 -3.09 -1.81
CA ASP A 327 18.81 -3.23 -2.59
C ASP A 327 18.73 -4.46 -3.50
N ARG A 328 18.47 -4.19 -4.77
CA ARG A 328 18.40 -5.17 -5.85
C ARG A 328 18.80 -4.52 -7.16
N PRO A 329 19.24 -5.29 -8.17
CA PRO A 329 19.55 -4.73 -9.49
C PRO A 329 18.40 -3.87 -10.05
N GLY A 330 18.75 -2.73 -10.64
CA GLY A 330 17.79 -1.78 -11.20
C GLY A 330 17.68 -0.49 -10.39
N PRO A 331 16.55 0.25 -10.50
CA PRO A 331 16.43 1.62 -9.99
C PRO A 331 16.48 1.75 -8.46
N LEU A 332 16.36 0.65 -7.73
CA LEU A 332 16.44 0.63 -6.25
C LEU A 332 17.76 0.08 -5.72
N LYS A 333 18.80 -0.05 -6.59
CA LYS A 333 20.12 -0.51 -6.16
C LYS A 333 20.68 0.43 -5.09
N GLY A 334 21.18 -0.13 -3.99
CA GLY A 334 21.70 0.61 -2.85
C GLY A 334 20.62 1.27 -1.98
N CYS A 335 19.34 0.95 -2.15
CA CYS A 335 18.25 1.61 -1.42
C CYS A 335 17.75 0.79 -0.24
N LEU A 336 17.51 1.49 0.87
CA LEU A 336 16.73 1.04 2.01
C LEU A 336 15.48 1.94 2.16
N ARG A 337 14.42 1.41 2.74
CA ARG A 337 13.23 2.19 3.11
C ARG A 337 12.98 2.08 4.59
N VAL A 338 12.87 3.21 5.28
CA VAL A 338 12.57 3.29 6.71
C VAL A 338 11.17 3.87 6.93
N THR A 339 10.35 3.21 7.73
CA THR A 339 9.07 3.74 8.20
C THR A 339 9.34 4.83 9.25
N VAL A 340 8.53 5.87 9.27
CA VAL A 340 8.59 6.89 10.32
C VAL A 340 7.97 6.31 11.60
N GLY A 341 8.81 6.10 12.60
CA GLY A 341 8.44 5.61 13.92
C GLY A 341 8.06 6.72 14.92
N THR A 342 7.95 6.34 16.17
CA THR A 342 7.89 7.30 17.30
C THR A 342 9.19 8.11 17.39
N PRO A 343 9.21 9.26 18.10
CA PRO A 343 10.45 10.01 18.31
C PRO A 343 11.60 9.18 18.87
N ALA A 344 11.31 8.24 19.78
CA ALA A 344 12.30 7.36 20.37
C ALA A 344 12.87 6.34 19.36
N GLU A 345 11.99 5.69 18.58
CA GLU A 345 12.39 4.76 17.54
C GLU A 345 13.21 5.43 16.43
N ASN A 346 12.79 6.63 16.00
CA ASN A 346 13.52 7.42 15.01
C ASN A 346 14.92 7.81 15.52
N LYS A 347 15.03 8.25 16.78
CA LYS A 347 16.31 8.58 17.41
C LYS A 347 17.22 7.36 17.47
N GLU A 348 16.71 6.22 17.91
CA GLU A 348 17.47 4.98 18.02
C GLU A 348 17.95 4.51 16.64
N PHE A 349 17.08 4.50 15.64
CA PHE A 349 17.43 4.17 14.27
C PHE A 349 18.58 5.07 13.74
N LEU A 350 18.46 6.39 13.88
CA LEU A 350 19.48 7.34 13.44
C LEU A 350 20.82 7.11 14.14
N THR A 351 20.79 6.93 15.46
CA THR A 351 22.02 6.67 16.25
C THR A 351 22.75 5.41 15.76
N GLU A 352 22.03 4.33 15.56
CA GLU A 352 22.62 3.07 15.13
C GLU A 352 23.06 3.12 13.65
N LEU A 353 22.29 3.77 12.78
CA LEU A 353 22.68 3.99 11.38
C LEU A 353 23.99 4.77 11.29
N GLN A 354 24.12 5.88 12.02
CA GLN A 354 25.35 6.70 12.04
C GLN A 354 26.56 5.91 12.54
N LYS A 355 26.41 5.11 13.61
CA LYS A 355 27.49 4.23 14.11
C LYS A 355 27.91 3.17 13.08
N ILE A 356 26.97 2.66 12.28
CA ILE A 356 27.29 1.65 11.25
C ILE A 356 28.06 2.29 10.11
N ILE A 357 27.61 3.48 9.66
CA ILE A 357 28.24 4.19 8.56
C ILE A 357 29.61 4.76 8.94
N SER A 358 29.81 5.21 10.18
CA SER A 358 31.09 5.78 10.63
C SER A 358 32.20 4.75 10.93
N LYS A 359 31.85 3.51 11.21
CA LYS A 359 32.80 2.45 11.65
C LYS A 359 33.48 1.68 10.52
N SER A 360 33.28 2.06 9.29
CA SER A 360 33.81 1.27 8.15
C SER A 360 34.80 2.03 7.33
#